data_7c478938942a99f7a4355ad25e4bf98c
#
_entry.id   7c478938942a99f7a4355ad25e4bf98c
#
_cell.length_a   1.000
_cell.length_b   1.000
_cell.length_c   1.000
_cell.angle_alpha   90.00
_cell.angle_beta   90.00
_cell.angle_gamma   90.00
#
_symmetry.space_group_name_H-M   'P 1'
#
loop_
_entity.id
_entity.type
_entity.pdbx_description
1 polymer ?
#
loop_
_entity_poly.entity_id
_entity_poly.type
_entity_poly.pdbx_seq_one_letter_code
_entity_poly.pdbx_strand_id
1 'polypeptide(L)'
;MDARLEPYRTLVSFLGEALGPDYEVVLHDLTSEEGTIAAIVNNNISGRTEGAPLSNMALRFIHGKVYEKQPYVAGYQGASQAKGRLRSSTMFIKDGSELIGRSEERR
;
A
#
# COMPACT_ATOMS: atom_id res chain seq x y z
N MET A 1 -8.53 0.77 12.61
CA MET A 1 -7.24 0.23 12.14
C MET A 1 -6.61 -0.63 13.24
N ASP A 2 -6.01 -1.73 12.89
CA ASP A 2 -5.29 -2.58 13.83
C ASP A 2 -4.13 -1.82 14.49
N ALA A 3 -4.02 -1.92 15.81
CA ALA A 3 -3.02 -1.16 16.58
C ALA A 3 -1.57 -1.50 16.19
N ARG A 4 -1.31 -2.72 15.68
CA ARG A 4 0.01 -3.13 15.22
C ARG A 4 0.49 -2.33 14.02
N LEU A 5 -0.42 -1.66 13.30
CA LEU A 5 -0.10 -0.85 12.12
C LEU A 5 0.19 0.63 12.45
N GLU A 6 -0.03 1.08 13.68
CA GLU A 6 0.19 2.49 14.05
C GLU A 6 1.60 3.01 13.73
N PRO A 7 2.69 2.27 14.01
CA PRO A 7 4.03 2.74 13.65
C PRO A 7 4.19 2.98 12.14
N TYR A 8 3.50 2.20 11.33
CA TYR A 8 3.57 2.33 9.86
C TYR A 8 2.80 3.53 9.35
N ARG A 9 1.80 4.00 10.08
CA ARG A 9 1.09 5.25 9.75
C ARG A 9 2.04 6.44 9.78
N THR A 10 2.87 6.53 10.80
CA THR A 10 3.89 7.57 10.90
C THR A 10 4.91 7.45 9.77
N LEU A 11 5.32 6.22 9.45
CA LEU A 11 6.27 5.97 8.37
C LEU A 11 5.69 6.42 7.01
N VAL A 12 4.43 6.13 6.74
CA VAL A 12 3.76 6.55 5.51
C VAL A 12 3.72 8.08 5.40
N SER A 13 3.37 8.77 6.49
CA SER A 13 3.35 10.24 6.52
C SER A 13 4.74 10.81 6.27
N PHE A 14 5.74 10.26 6.93
CA PHE A 14 7.15 10.68 6.75
C PHE A 14 7.62 10.49 5.30
N LEU A 15 7.38 9.30 4.74
CA LEU A 15 7.80 9.01 3.37
C LEU A 15 7.10 9.92 2.35
N GLY A 16 5.82 10.17 2.53
CA GLY A 16 5.08 11.05 1.63
C GLY A 16 5.63 12.46 1.61
N GLU A 17 5.98 13.01 2.77
CA GLU A 17 6.60 14.33 2.86
C GLU A 17 8.03 14.32 2.33
N ALA A 18 8.81 13.32 2.70
CA ALA A 18 10.22 13.23 2.32
C ALA A 18 10.41 13.04 0.81
N LEU A 19 9.56 12.25 0.18
CA LEU A 19 9.66 11.96 -1.24
C LEU A 19 9.00 13.03 -2.12
N GLY A 20 8.04 13.77 -1.56
CA GLY A 20 7.37 14.86 -2.26
C GLY A 20 6.11 14.44 -3.02
N PRO A 21 5.45 15.42 -3.67
CA PRO A 21 4.11 15.23 -4.22
C PRO A 21 3.99 14.28 -5.42
N ASP A 22 5.12 13.91 -6.01
CA ASP A 22 5.12 12.96 -7.13
C ASP A 22 4.99 11.50 -6.68
N TYR A 23 5.08 11.25 -5.36
CA TYR A 23 5.01 9.92 -4.79
C TYR A 23 3.77 9.78 -3.91
N GLU A 24 2.91 8.85 -4.27
CA GLU A 24 1.80 8.44 -3.42
C GLU A 24 2.25 7.31 -2.51
N VAL A 25 2.01 7.44 -1.21
CA VAL A 25 2.36 6.41 -0.23
C VAL A 25 1.09 6.00 0.51
N VAL A 26 0.83 4.70 0.57
CA VAL A 26 -0.42 4.14 1.08
C VAL A 26 -0.12 3.07 2.12
N LEU A 27 -0.91 3.05 3.18
CA LEU A 27 -0.96 1.96 4.14
C LEU A 27 -2.31 1.27 4.04
N HIS A 28 -2.30 -0.03 3.76
CA HIS A 28 -3.51 -0.86 3.78
C HIS A 28 -3.56 -1.68 5.06
N ASP A 29 -4.74 -1.70 5.69
CA ASP A 29 -5.05 -2.63 6.78
C ASP A 29 -5.68 -3.88 6.16
N LEU A 30 -5.04 -5.03 6.34
CA LEU A 30 -5.48 -6.31 5.79
C LEU A 30 -6.05 -7.24 6.88
N THR A 31 -6.29 -6.72 8.07
CA THR A 31 -6.84 -7.52 9.18
C THR A 31 -8.36 -7.70 9.09
N SER A 32 -9.04 -6.88 8.29
CA SER A 32 -10.46 -7.07 7.98
C SER A 32 -10.62 -7.82 6.66
N GLU A 33 -11.78 -8.46 6.45
CA GLU A 33 -12.04 -9.21 5.22
C GLU A 33 -11.97 -8.35 3.96
N GLU A 34 -12.39 -7.11 4.07
CA GLU A 34 -12.46 -6.21 2.92
C GLU A 34 -11.10 -5.60 2.56
N GLY A 35 -10.24 -5.38 3.55
CA GLY A 35 -8.97 -4.68 3.34
C GLY A 35 -9.19 -3.26 2.85
N THR A 36 -8.72 -2.26 3.60
CA THR A 36 -8.96 -0.86 3.24
C THR A 36 -7.72 -0.01 3.43
N ILE A 37 -7.70 1.11 2.73
CA ILE A 37 -6.67 2.13 2.93
C ILE A 37 -6.86 2.75 4.33
N ALA A 38 -5.84 2.58 5.17
CA ALA A 38 -5.81 3.13 6.53
C ALA A 38 -5.15 4.51 6.57
N ALA A 39 -4.21 4.77 5.67
CA ALA A 39 -3.54 6.06 5.54
C ALA A 39 -3.07 6.24 4.12
N ILE A 40 -3.08 7.48 3.63
CA ILE A 40 -2.61 7.79 2.29
C ILE A 40 -2.07 9.21 2.26
N VAL A 41 -0.95 9.41 1.58
CA VAL A 41 -0.31 10.70 1.38
C VAL A 41 -0.11 10.92 -0.11
N ASN A 42 -0.33 12.15 -0.56
CA ASN A 42 -0.20 12.55 -1.98
C ASN A 42 -1.16 11.78 -2.89
N ASN A 43 -2.40 11.67 -2.49
CA ASN A 43 -3.43 10.94 -3.23
C ASN A 43 -3.84 11.58 -4.56
N ASN A 44 -3.25 12.70 -4.92
CA ASN A 44 -3.43 13.32 -6.23
C ASN A 44 -3.00 12.40 -7.38
N ILE A 45 -2.17 11.40 -7.11
CA ILE A 45 -1.69 10.46 -8.13
C ILE A 45 -2.79 9.47 -8.54
N SER A 46 -3.47 8.85 -7.59
CA SER A 46 -4.53 7.87 -7.89
C SER A 46 -5.94 8.39 -7.66
N GLY A 47 -6.10 9.45 -6.86
CA GLY A 47 -7.40 9.95 -6.45
C GLY A 47 -8.05 9.14 -5.34
N ARG A 48 -7.38 8.10 -4.80
CA ARG A 48 -7.92 7.28 -3.73
C ARG A 48 -7.95 8.04 -2.40
N THR A 49 -8.78 7.58 -1.48
CA THR A 49 -8.92 8.15 -0.13
C THR A 49 -8.94 7.04 0.91
N GLU A 50 -8.85 7.42 2.20
CA GLU A 50 -8.99 6.47 3.29
C GLU A 50 -10.30 5.70 3.15
N GLY A 51 -10.27 4.41 3.46
CA GLY A 51 -11.41 3.52 3.32
C GLY A 51 -11.60 2.91 1.94
N ALA A 52 -10.83 3.35 0.94
CA ALA A 52 -10.92 2.78 -0.40
C ALA A 52 -10.47 1.32 -0.42
N PRO A 53 -11.07 0.49 -1.29
CA PRO A 53 -10.74 -0.94 -1.36
C PRO A 53 -9.38 -1.20 -1.99
N LEU A 54 -8.93 -2.45 -1.88
CA LEU A 54 -7.70 -2.91 -2.51
C LEU A 54 -7.79 -2.86 -4.03
N SER A 55 -6.67 -2.58 -4.68
CA SER A 55 -6.55 -2.68 -6.14
C SER A 55 -6.51 -4.15 -6.58
N ASN A 56 -6.75 -4.38 -7.88
CA ASN A 56 -6.66 -5.73 -8.44
C ASN A 56 -5.24 -6.32 -8.29
N MET A 57 -4.20 -5.50 -8.44
CA MET A 57 -2.83 -5.96 -8.27
C MET A 57 -2.56 -6.36 -6.81
N ALA A 58 -3.07 -5.60 -5.85
CA ALA A 58 -2.97 -5.94 -4.43
C ALA A 58 -3.64 -7.29 -4.15
N LEU A 59 -4.83 -7.50 -4.69
CA LEU A 59 -5.54 -8.77 -4.53
C LEU A 59 -4.75 -9.94 -5.13
N ARG A 60 -4.11 -9.76 -6.28
CA ARG A 60 -3.26 -10.79 -6.90
C ARG A 60 -2.09 -11.17 -5.99
N PHE A 61 -1.43 -10.19 -5.39
CA PHE A 61 -0.32 -10.47 -4.47
C PHE A 61 -0.79 -11.26 -3.24
N ILE A 62 -1.97 -10.91 -2.72
CA ILE A 62 -2.53 -11.58 -1.53
C ILE A 62 -2.95 -13.01 -1.88
N HIS A 63 -3.72 -13.20 -2.94
CA HIS A 63 -4.21 -14.52 -3.36
C HIS A 63 -3.06 -15.44 -3.78
N GLY A 64 -2.03 -14.89 -4.42
CA GLY A 64 -0.83 -15.66 -4.81
C GLY A 64 0.14 -15.90 -3.67
N LYS A 65 -0.14 -15.36 -2.48
CA LYS A 65 0.69 -15.51 -1.27
C LYS A 65 2.15 -15.12 -1.50
N VAL A 66 2.36 -14.05 -2.27
CA VAL A 66 3.70 -13.55 -2.58
C VAL A 66 4.43 -13.17 -1.28
N TYR A 67 3.70 -12.68 -0.28
CA TYR A 67 4.25 -12.31 1.03
C TYR A 67 4.88 -13.48 1.79
N GLU A 68 4.56 -14.72 1.45
CA GLU A 68 5.21 -15.90 2.05
C GLU A 68 6.61 -16.13 1.49
N LYS A 69 6.88 -15.65 0.26
CA LYS A 69 8.11 -15.91 -0.46
C LYS A 69 9.07 -14.74 -0.44
N GLN A 70 8.56 -13.52 -0.35
CA GLN A 70 9.41 -12.32 -0.35
C GLN A 70 8.80 -11.20 0.48
N PRO A 71 9.65 -10.35 1.11
CA PRO A 71 9.15 -9.29 2.00
C PRO A 71 8.55 -8.10 1.25
N TYR A 72 8.91 -7.90 -0.01
CA TYR A 72 8.40 -6.80 -0.83
C TYR A 72 8.48 -7.12 -2.31
N VAL A 73 7.75 -6.35 -3.11
CA VAL A 73 7.86 -6.36 -4.57
C VAL A 73 8.12 -4.92 -4.99
N ALA A 74 9.24 -4.67 -5.64
CA ALA A 74 9.64 -3.32 -6.02
C ALA A 74 9.58 -3.13 -7.53
N GLY A 75 9.18 -1.92 -7.95
CA GLY A 75 9.29 -1.47 -9.32
C GLY A 75 8.40 -2.19 -10.32
N TYR A 76 7.22 -2.65 -9.92
CA TYR A 76 6.27 -3.24 -10.85
C TYR A 76 5.42 -2.15 -11.51
N GLN A 77 4.85 -2.47 -12.68
CA GLN A 77 4.00 -1.55 -13.40
C GLN A 77 2.57 -1.60 -12.85
N GLY A 78 2.09 -0.45 -12.40
CA GLY A 78 0.70 -0.25 -12.03
C GLY A 78 0.01 0.65 -13.04
N ALA A 79 -1.27 0.91 -12.82
CA ALA A 79 -2.05 1.82 -13.63
C ALA A 79 -2.98 2.66 -12.78
N SER A 80 -3.26 3.88 -13.24
CA SER A 80 -4.25 4.78 -12.66
C SER A 80 -5.08 5.37 -13.80
N GLN A 81 -6.37 5.49 -13.60
CA GLN A 81 -7.25 6.13 -14.58
C GLN A 81 -6.85 7.59 -14.84
N ALA A 82 -6.37 8.27 -13.79
CA ALA A 82 -6.01 9.69 -13.88
C ALA A 82 -4.64 9.94 -14.48
N LYS A 83 -3.68 9.04 -14.25
CA LYS A 83 -2.25 9.27 -14.57
C LYS A 83 -1.66 8.24 -15.54
N GLY A 84 -2.44 7.26 -15.99
CA GLY A 84 -1.93 6.23 -16.88
C GLY A 84 -1.03 5.22 -16.15
N ARG A 85 0.16 4.99 -16.70
CA ARG A 85 1.10 4.00 -16.14
C ARG A 85 1.86 4.58 -14.96
N LEU A 86 1.96 3.78 -13.89
CA LEU A 86 2.68 4.13 -12.67
C LEU A 86 3.70 3.05 -12.36
N ARG A 87 4.83 3.48 -11.79
CA ARG A 87 5.78 2.57 -11.17
C ARG A 87 5.38 2.40 -9.71
N SER A 88 5.15 1.17 -9.29
CA SER A 88 4.67 0.85 -7.95
C SER A 88 5.59 -0.09 -7.22
N SER A 89 5.60 -0.01 -5.90
CA SER A 89 6.32 -0.93 -5.03
C SER A 89 5.45 -1.21 -3.82
N THR A 90 5.50 -2.45 -3.32
CA THR A 90 4.70 -2.87 -2.17
C THR A 90 5.58 -3.60 -1.17
N MET A 91 5.50 -3.21 0.10
CA MET A 91 6.11 -3.93 1.21
C MET A 91 5.01 -4.62 2.01
N PHE A 92 5.19 -5.89 2.30
CA PHE A 92 4.26 -6.67 3.10
C PHE A 92 4.57 -6.49 4.59
N ILE A 93 3.53 -6.30 5.40
CA ILE A 93 3.66 -6.13 6.84
C ILE A 93 3.08 -7.36 7.50
N LYS A 94 3.92 -8.08 8.23
CA LYS A 94 3.54 -9.34 8.87
C LYS A 94 3.80 -9.29 10.37
N ASP A 95 2.96 -9.99 11.11
CA ASP A 95 3.17 -10.32 12.51
C ASP A 95 3.37 -11.82 12.58
N GLY A 96 4.61 -12.27 12.76
CA GLY A 96 4.95 -13.66 12.55
C GLY A 96 4.69 -14.07 11.11
N SER A 97 3.79 -15.03 10.89
CA SER A 97 3.38 -15.47 9.56
C SER A 97 2.09 -14.81 9.07
N GLU A 98 1.41 -14.05 9.92
CA GLU A 98 0.16 -13.37 9.58
C GLU A 98 0.42 -12.11 8.79
N LEU A 99 -0.18 -11.99 7.61
CA LEU A 99 -0.17 -10.75 6.83
C LEU A 99 -1.20 -9.79 7.43
N ILE A 100 -0.72 -8.69 8.03
CA ILE A 100 -1.61 -7.72 8.68
C ILE A 100 -1.80 -6.43 7.89
N GLY A 101 -0.90 -6.15 6.95
CA GLY A 101 -1.02 -4.93 6.15
C GLY A 101 -0.02 -4.91 5.01
N ARG A 102 -0.05 -3.81 4.25
CA ARG A 102 0.95 -3.54 3.22
C ARG A 102 1.15 -2.04 3.09
N SER A 103 2.38 -1.66 2.77
CA SER A 103 2.69 -0.29 2.37
C SER A 103 2.94 -0.29 0.87
N GLU A 104 2.41 0.71 0.18
CA GLU A 104 2.57 0.84 -1.26
C GLU A 104 3.08 2.24 -1.58
N GLU A 105 4.07 2.31 -2.46
CA GLU A 105 4.60 3.55 -3.00
C GLU A 105 4.32 3.57 -4.51
N ARG A 106 3.84 4.70 -5.03
CA ARG A 106 3.61 4.90 -6.46
C ARG A 106 4.23 6.21 -6.93
N ARG A 107 4.68 6.16 -8.15
CA ARG A 107 5.28 7.31 -8.79
C ARG A 107 4.76 7.49 -10.22
#